data_4e2cf20b005a9bdb3c46318948e8538d
#
_entry.id   4e2cf20b005a9bdb3c46318948e8538d
#
_cell.length_a   1.000
_cell.length_b   1.000
_cell.length_c   1.000
_cell.angle_alpha   90.00
_cell.angle_beta   90.00
_cell.angle_gamma   90.00
#
_symmetry.space_group_name_H-M   'P 1'
#
loop_
_entity.id
_entity.type
_entity.pdbx_description
1 polymer ?
#
loop_
_entity_poly.entity_id
_entity_poly.type
_entity_poly.pdbx_seq_one_letter_code
_entity_poly.pdbx_strand_id
1 'polypeptide(L)'
;MAKTKHYVNNADFLEALIKYRTDIELAEKNGEEKPPLPDYIGECFLLIAQRLSYRPNFINYVFKDDMISDGIENCLQYVHNFNPDKSQNPFAYFTQIIYYAFIRRIQKEKKHLYVKYKEMERMHYLEDNI
;
A
#
# COMPACT_ATOMS: atom_id res chain seq x y z
N MET A 1 -16.00 -27.70 11.50
CA MET A 1 -14.97 -27.11 10.62
C MET A 1 -14.52 -25.78 11.17
N ALA A 2 -13.25 -25.67 11.52
CA ALA A 2 -12.72 -24.39 11.97
C ALA A 2 -12.64 -23.42 10.81
N LYS A 3 -13.40 -22.33 10.88
CA LYS A 3 -13.28 -21.25 9.91
C LYS A 3 -11.92 -20.58 10.10
N THR A 4 -11.14 -20.47 9.04
CA THR A 4 -9.92 -19.70 9.07
C THR A 4 -10.27 -18.27 9.46
N LYS A 5 -9.77 -17.83 10.59
CA LYS A 5 -10.01 -16.47 11.05
C LYS A 5 -9.24 -15.51 10.15
N HIS A 6 -9.95 -14.65 9.45
CA HIS A 6 -9.29 -13.60 8.68
C HIS A 6 -8.53 -12.68 9.62
N TYR A 7 -7.30 -12.34 9.25
CA TYR A 7 -6.47 -11.44 10.04
C TYR A 7 -7.01 -10.01 10.08
N VAL A 8 -7.88 -9.64 9.14
CA VAL A 8 -8.62 -8.37 9.17
C VAL A 8 -10.11 -8.70 9.12
N ASN A 9 -10.86 -8.21 10.10
CA ASN A 9 -12.31 -8.35 10.10
C ASN A 9 -12.90 -7.24 9.22
N ASN A 10 -13.45 -7.64 8.08
CA ASN A 10 -13.93 -6.70 7.07
C ASN A 10 -15.11 -5.83 7.57
N ALA A 11 -15.96 -6.38 8.41
CA ALA A 11 -17.07 -5.63 8.99
C ALA A 11 -16.57 -4.53 9.95
N ASP A 12 -15.63 -4.86 10.82
CA ASP A 12 -15.02 -3.89 11.73
C ASP A 12 -14.23 -2.84 10.97
N PHE A 13 -13.52 -3.25 9.94
CA PHE A 13 -12.75 -2.33 9.08
C PHE A 13 -13.69 -1.33 8.38
N LEU A 14 -14.78 -1.83 7.82
CA LEU A 14 -15.79 -0.97 7.18
C LEU A 14 -16.39 0.03 8.17
N GLU A 15 -16.74 -0.45 9.36
CA GLU A 15 -17.30 0.40 10.41
C GLU A 15 -16.34 1.51 10.82
N ALA A 16 -15.06 1.18 11.00
CA ALA A 16 -14.02 2.14 11.34
C ALA A 16 -13.84 3.19 10.24
N LEU A 17 -13.91 2.79 8.97
CA LEU A 17 -13.79 3.71 7.84
C LEU A 17 -15.00 4.64 7.75
N ILE A 18 -16.20 4.13 7.98
CA ILE A 18 -17.42 4.93 8.00
C ILE A 18 -17.34 5.99 9.10
N LYS A 19 -16.94 5.58 10.30
CA LYS A 19 -16.77 6.48 11.43
C LYS A 19 -15.75 7.57 11.14
N TYR A 20 -14.59 7.19 10.60
CA TYR A 20 -13.54 8.15 10.25
C TYR A 20 -14.02 9.17 9.23
N ARG A 21 -14.72 8.70 8.20
CA ARG A 21 -15.31 9.58 7.19
C ARG A 21 -16.30 10.57 7.79
N THR A 22 -17.16 10.10 8.69
CA THR A 22 -18.10 10.96 9.41
C THR A 22 -17.38 12.00 10.27
N ASP A 23 -16.32 11.59 10.97
CA ASP A 23 -15.53 12.50 11.80
C ASP A 23 -14.85 13.58 10.96
N ILE A 24 -14.34 13.23 9.77
CA ILE A 24 -13.75 14.20 8.85
C ILE A 24 -14.80 15.20 8.35
N GLU A 25 -15.96 14.72 7.94
CA GLU A 25 -17.06 15.58 7.45
C GLU A 25 -17.51 16.55 8.54
N LEU A 26 -17.62 16.07 9.78
CA LEU A 26 -18.01 16.88 10.92
C LEU A 26 -16.93 17.94 11.23
N ALA A 27 -15.67 17.60 11.18
CA ALA A 27 -14.57 18.51 11.38
C ALA A 27 -14.55 19.62 10.32
N GLU A 28 -14.75 19.27 9.05
CA GLU A 28 -14.85 20.23 7.95
C GLU A 28 -16.02 21.19 8.15
N LYS A 29 -17.17 20.67 8.56
CA LYS A 29 -18.38 21.47 8.80
C LYS A 29 -18.18 22.47 9.93
N ASN A 30 -17.42 22.09 10.96
CA ASN A 30 -17.15 22.93 12.12
C ASN A 30 -15.92 23.83 11.96
N GLY A 31 -15.22 23.76 10.83
CA GLY A 31 -13.99 24.51 10.60
C GLY A 31 -12.82 24.04 11.44
N GLU A 32 -12.87 22.82 11.94
CA GLU A 32 -11.81 22.20 12.74
C GLU A 32 -10.80 21.50 11.86
N GLU A 33 -9.62 21.22 12.42
CA GLU A 33 -8.60 20.43 11.72
C GLU A 33 -9.09 19.02 11.48
N LYS A 34 -8.59 18.42 10.37
CA LYS A 34 -8.86 17.04 10.04
C LYS A 34 -8.37 16.12 11.16
N PRO A 35 -9.22 15.21 11.67
CA PRO A 35 -8.79 14.28 12.71
C PRO A 35 -7.72 13.31 12.19
N PRO A 36 -6.80 12.85 13.06
CA PRO A 36 -5.78 11.89 12.66
C PRO A 36 -6.42 10.55 12.33
N LEU A 37 -5.73 9.78 11.46
CA LEU A 37 -6.19 8.44 11.12
C LEU A 37 -6.22 7.56 12.38
N PRO A 38 -7.34 6.86 12.65
CA PRO A 38 -7.39 5.93 13.79
C PRO A 38 -6.34 4.83 13.66
N ASP A 39 -5.74 4.44 14.77
CA ASP A 39 -4.71 3.41 14.82
C ASP A 39 -5.18 2.09 14.21
N TYR A 40 -6.43 1.72 14.44
CA TYR A 40 -7.00 0.49 13.91
C TYR A 40 -6.95 0.43 12.39
N ILE A 41 -7.26 1.52 11.70
CA ILE A 41 -7.21 1.58 10.24
C ILE A 41 -5.76 1.43 9.76
N GLY A 42 -4.82 2.10 10.42
CA GLY A 42 -3.40 1.98 10.12
C GLY A 42 -2.89 0.55 10.32
N GLU A 43 -3.32 -0.10 11.38
CA GLU A 43 -3.00 -1.51 11.65
C GLU A 43 -3.54 -2.44 10.55
N CYS A 44 -4.75 -2.17 10.07
CA CYS A 44 -5.32 -2.93 8.95
C CYS A 44 -4.47 -2.81 7.70
N PHE A 45 -4.03 -1.60 7.36
CA PHE A 45 -3.15 -1.37 6.21
C PHE A 45 -1.83 -2.13 6.36
N LEU A 46 -1.23 -2.07 7.55
CA LEU A 46 0.02 -2.76 7.83
C LEU A 46 -0.14 -4.28 7.69
N LEU A 47 -1.20 -4.84 8.27
CA LEU A 47 -1.46 -6.28 8.20
C LEU A 47 -1.66 -6.74 6.77
N ILE A 48 -2.45 -6.01 5.98
CA ILE A 48 -2.68 -6.35 4.57
C ILE A 48 -1.35 -6.32 3.80
N ALA A 49 -0.55 -5.26 3.98
CA ALA A 49 0.73 -5.12 3.29
C ALA A 49 1.70 -6.23 3.66
N GLN A 50 1.83 -6.54 4.96
CA GLN A 50 2.71 -7.60 5.44
C GLN A 50 2.28 -8.97 4.89
N ARG A 51 0.99 -9.29 4.96
CA ARG A 51 0.49 -10.58 4.47
C ARG A 51 0.64 -10.71 2.97
N LEU A 52 0.36 -9.64 2.22
CA LEU A 52 0.54 -9.65 0.76
C LEU A 52 2.01 -9.86 0.39
N SER A 53 2.94 -9.31 1.16
CA SER A 53 4.38 -9.44 0.90
C SER A 53 4.91 -10.86 1.01
N TYR A 54 4.17 -11.75 1.68
CA TYR A 54 4.55 -13.16 1.79
C TYR A 54 4.10 -14.02 0.61
N ARG A 55 3.32 -13.47 -0.31
CA ARG A 55 2.91 -14.22 -1.51
C ARG A 55 4.13 -14.54 -2.39
N PRO A 56 4.10 -15.64 -3.15
CA PRO A 56 5.25 -16.07 -3.97
C PRO A 56 5.81 -14.98 -4.89
N ASN A 57 4.95 -14.09 -5.38
CA ASN A 57 5.36 -13.00 -6.26
C ASN A 57 6.28 -11.99 -5.57
N PHE A 58 6.23 -11.89 -4.24
CA PHE A 58 6.87 -10.84 -3.48
C PHE A 58 7.83 -11.31 -2.39
N ILE A 59 7.72 -12.58 -1.97
CA ILE A 59 8.39 -13.07 -0.76
C ILE A 59 9.91 -12.93 -0.79
N ASN A 60 10.53 -13.05 -1.98
CA ASN A 60 11.98 -12.98 -2.13
C ASN A 60 12.47 -11.62 -2.60
N TYR A 61 11.61 -10.62 -2.58
CA TYR A 61 12.00 -9.28 -3.04
C TYR A 61 12.93 -8.61 -2.02
N VAL A 62 14.09 -8.15 -2.49
CA VAL A 62 15.16 -7.61 -1.64
C VAL A 62 14.74 -6.34 -0.91
N PHE A 63 13.94 -5.48 -1.59
CA PHE A 63 13.47 -4.21 -1.02
C PHE A 63 12.08 -4.35 -0.43
N LYS A 64 11.82 -5.44 0.26
CA LYS A 64 10.51 -5.78 0.82
C LYS A 64 9.98 -4.72 1.77
N ASP A 65 10.83 -4.19 2.65
CA ASP A 65 10.41 -3.16 3.62
C ASP A 65 10.01 -1.86 2.94
N ASP A 66 10.75 -1.45 1.92
CA ASP A 66 10.40 -0.27 1.11
C ASP A 66 9.08 -0.49 0.36
N MET A 67 8.87 -1.69 -0.16
CA MET A 67 7.65 -2.08 -0.86
C MET A 67 6.44 -1.99 0.08
N ILE A 68 6.56 -2.51 1.30
CA ILE A 68 5.51 -2.44 2.33
C ILE A 68 5.21 -0.98 2.68
N SER A 69 6.23 -0.17 2.88
CA SER A 69 6.08 1.26 3.17
C SER A 69 5.33 2.00 2.06
N ASP A 70 5.66 1.70 0.80
CA ASP A 70 4.96 2.26 -0.35
C ASP A 70 3.48 1.90 -0.35
N GLY A 71 3.17 0.64 -0.04
CA GLY A 71 1.80 0.15 0.04
C GLY A 71 0.99 0.89 1.08
N ILE A 72 1.54 1.04 2.28
CA ILE A 72 0.89 1.76 3.37
C ILE A 72 0.71 3.23 3.03
N GLU A 73 1.74 3.87 2.49
CA GLU A 73 1.69 5.27 2.07
C GLU A 73 0.58 5.52 1.05
N ASN A 74 0.44 4.62 0.07
CA ASN A 74 -0.63 4.72 -0.92
C ASN A 74 -2.01 4.56 -0.29
N CYS A 75 -2.17 3.66 0.68
CA CYS A 75 -3.42 3.53 1.42
C CYS A 75 -3.76 4.82 2.17
N LEU A 76 -2.79 5.43 2.83
CA LEU A 76 -2.99 6.70 3.55
C LEU A 76 -3.40 7.82 2.60
N GLN A 77 -2.81 7.84 1.41
CA GLN A 77 -3.10 8.83 0.38
C GLN A 77 -4.52 8.68 -0.17
N TYR A 78 -4.99 7.44 -0.34
CA TYR A 78 -6.26 7.16 -1.00
C TYR A 78 -7.39 6.77 -0.04
N VAL A 79 -7.17 6.82 1.27
CA VAL A 79 -8.20 6.44 2.25
C VAL A 79 -9.50 7.25 2.08
N HIS A 80 -9.38 8.50 1.66
CA HIS A 80 -10.52 9.40 1.46
C HIS A 80 -11.36 9.04 0.24
N ASN A 81 -10.78 8.29 -0.69
CA ASN A 81 -11.46 7.91 -1.93
C ASN A 81 -12.34 6.67 -1.75
N PHE A 82 -12.18 5.97 -0.64
CA PHE A 82 -13.04 4.82 -0.35
C PHE A 82 -14.46 5.31 -0.01
N ASN A 83 -15.43 4.85 -0.80
CA ASN A 83 -16.83 5.23 -0.63
C ASN A 83 -17.62 4.04 -0.12
N PRO A 84 -18.06 4.05 1.16
CA PRO A 84 -18.86 2.94 1.73
C PRO A 84 -20.19 2.71 1.03
N ASP A 85 -20.71 3.74 0.35
CA ASP A 85 -21.97 3.60 -0.41
C ASP A 85 -21.78 2.80 -1.70
N LYS A 86 -20.57 2.79 -2.25
CA LYS A 86 -20.24 2.08 -3.49
C LYS A 86 -19.65 0.71 -3.24
N SER A 87 -18.96 0.50 -2.12
CA SER A 87 -18.31 -0.76 -1.80
C SER A 87 -18.40 -1.04 -0.32
N GLN A 88 -18.73 -2.28 0.03
CA GLN A 88 -18.75 -2.75 1.42
C GLN A 88 -17.58 -3.70 1.70
N ASN A 89 -16.59 -3.74 0.81
CA ASN A 89 -15.42 -4.59 0.96
C ASN A 89 -14.13 -3.79 0.97
N PRO A 90 -13.81 -3.11 2.09
CA PRO A 90 -12.58 -2.33 2.18
C PRO A 90 -11.33 -3.18 2.10
N PHE A 91 -11.37 -4.43 2.57
CA PHE A 91 -10.25 -5.34 2.47
C PHE A 91 -9.78 -5.51 1.02
N ALA A 92 -10.72 -5.80 0.12
CA ALA A 92 -10.40 -5.95 -1.30
C ALA A 92 -9.91 -4.63 -1.93
N TYR A 93 -10.55 -3.53 -1.57
CA TYR A 93 -10.20 -2.20 -2.09
C TYR A 93 -8.75 -1.83 -1.75
N PHE A 94 -8.38 -1.92 -0.48
CA PHE A 94 -7.04 -1.54 -0.03
C PHE A 94 -5.98 -2.58 -0.42
N THR A 95 -6.34 -3.86 -0.48
CA THR A 95 -5.44 -4.90 -0.99
C THR A 95 -5.03 -4.60 -2.43
N GLN A 96 -5.97 -4.17 -3.27
CA GLN A 96 -5.68 -3.79 -4.65
C GLN A 96 -4.73 -2.60 -4.74
N ILE A 97 -4.95 -1.58 -3.90
CA ILE A 97 -4.06 -0.41 -3.84
C ILE A 97 -2.64 -0.84 -3.48
N ILE A 98 -2.50 -1.67 -2.45
CA ILE A 98 -1.20 -2.18 -1.98
C ILE A 98 -0.53 -3.03 -3.05
N TYR A 99 -1.29 -3.93 -3.69
CA TYR A 99 -0.79 -4.79 -4.76
C TYR A 99 -0.17 -3.96 -5.90
N TYR A 100 -0.87 -2.94 -6.36
CA TYR A 100 -0.36 -2.08 -7.43
C TYR A 100 0.84 -1.25 -6.98
N ALA A 101 0.87 -0.82 -5.72
CA ALA A 101 2.04 -0.13 -5.17
C ALA A 101 3.27 -1.05 -5.19
N PHE A 102 3.10 -2.31 -4.84
CA PHE A 102 4.16 -3.31 -4.88
C PHE A 102 4.69 -3.50 -6.31
N ILE A 103 3.78 -3.65 -7.27
CA ILE A 103 4.14 -3.81 -8.68
C ILE A 103 4.91 -2.60 -9.20
N ARG A 104 4.45 -1.38 -8.87
CA ARG A 104 5.15 -0.15 -9.26
C ARG A 104 6.56 -0.06 -8.68
N ARG A 105 6.74 -0.45 -7.42
CA ARG A 105 8.07 -0.45 -6.78
C ARG A 105 9.00 -1.41 -7.50
N ILE A 106 8.55 -2.62 -7.79
CA ILE A 106 9.35 -3.63 -8.49
C ILE A 106 9.74 -3.13 -9.89
N GLN A 107 8.80 -2.55 -10.62
CA GLN A 107 9.06 -2.00 -11.96
C GLN A 107 10.07 -0.84 -11.91
N LYS A 108 9.95 0.03 -10.92
CA LYS A 108 10.88 1.15 -10.73
C LYS A 108 12.29 0.66 -10.44
N GLU A 109 12.45 -0.33 -9.56
CA GLU A 109 13.75 -0.90 -9.23
C GLU A 109 14.38 -1.61 -10.42
N LYS A 110 13.58 -2.36 -11.20
CA LYS A 110 14.06 -3.00 -12.42
C LYS A 110 14.53 -1.98 -13.45
N LYS A 111 13.83 -0.88 -13.60
CA LYS A 111 14.22 0.21 -14.51
C LYS A 111 15.54 0.84 -14.08
N HIS A 112 15.69 1.14 -12.79
CA HIS A 112 16.93 1.70 -12.24
C HIS A 112 18.10 0.74 -12.45
N LEU A 113 17.91 -0.53 -12.21
CA LEU A 113 18.94 -1.56 -12.42
C LEU A 113 19.34 -1.65 -13.89
N TYR A 114 18.37 -1.61 -14.80
CA TYR A 114 18.62 -1.62 -16.24
C TYR A 114 19.47 -0.41 -16.66
N VAL A 115 19.10 0.79 -16.23
CA VAL A 115 19.86 2.02 -16.53
C VAL A 115 21.28 1.92 -16.01
N LYS A 116 21.46 1.41 -14.79
CA LYS A 116 22.77 1.22 -14.18
C LYS A 116 23.62 0.24 -14.99
N TYR A 117 23.06 -0.88 -15.43
CA TYR A 117 23.78 -1.83 -16.27
C TYR A 117 24.20 -1.23 -17.61
N LYS A 118 23.32 -0.45 -18.24
CA LYS A 118 23.63 0.22 -19.49
C LYS A 118 24.76 1.23 -19.35
N GLU A 119 24.79 1.98 -18.25
CA GLU A 119 25.89 2.90 -17.96
C GLU A 119 27.20 2.16 -17.72
N MET A 120 27.17 1.05 -17.00
CA MET A 120 28.35 0.21 -16.77
C MET A 120 28.88 -0.36 -18.08
N GLU A 121 28.02 -0.86 -18.96
CA GLU A 121 28.42 -1.36 -20.28
C GLU A 121 29.09 -0.25 -21.11
N ARG A 122 28.51 0.94 -21.10
CA ARG A 122 29.05 2.10 -21.83
C ARG A 122 30.44 2.48 -21.30
N MET A 123 30.61 2.54 -19.99
CA MET A 123 31.90 2.85 -19.38
C MET A 123 32.94 1.80 -19.71
N HIS A 124 32.56 0.54 -19.67
CA HIS A 124 33.46 -0.57 -20.00
C HIS A 124 33.91 -0.50 -21.47
N TYR A 125 32.96 -0.23 -22.37
CA TYR A 125 33.26 -0.02 -23.79
C TYR A 125 34.23 1.14 -23.99
N LEU A 126 34.05 2.26 -23.30
CA LEU A 126 34.93 3.42 -23.41
C LEU A 126 36.34 3.09 -22.89
N GLU A 127 36.48 2.35 -21.81
CA GLU A 127 37.77 1.91 -21.27
C GLU A 127 38.52 1.04 -22.28
N ASP A 128 37.82 0.09 -22.90
CA ASP A 128 38.42 -0.85 -23.87
C ASP A 128 38.83 -0.17 -25.18
N ASN A 129 38.29 1.00 -25.50
CA ASN A 129 38.54 1.69 -26.75
C ASN A 129 39.35 2.98 -26.62
N ILE A 130 39.99 3.19 -25.47
CA ILE A 130 40.91 4.32 -25.25
C ILE A 130 42.29 3.96 -25.78
#